data_ee632f9d0cfcf053cacf76c03f87c74e
#
_entry.id   ee632f9d0cfcf053cacf76c03f87c74e
#
_cell.length_a   1.000
_cell.length_b   1.000
_cell.length_c   1.000
_cell.angle_alpha   90.00
_cell.angle_beta   90.00
_cell.angle_gamma   90.00
#
_symmetry.space_group_name_H-M   'P 1'
#
loop_
_entity.id
_entity.type
_entity.pdbx_description
1 polymer ?
#
loop_
_entity_poly.entity_id
_entity_poly.type
_entity_poly.pdbx_seq_one_letter_code
_entity_poly.pdbx_strand_id
1 'polypeptide(L)'
;MISSLRRGSRSRLLLALVLTALFGPSTAHAQRPASALVAAPAESVGMSAARLARLTAVFGKEIEDRKLPGSVMLVARKGKLVYASALGVRDPKNPDPMRTDAIFRIYSMTKPIASVAAMILIEDGKLQLTDPVSKWLPAFKDVKVWTDGGEVAAQRVMTVQDLLRHTAGLPYGELTQNTAVKDALAKAGLFKPGVIEFDVRDMTGAEQVERLARIPLLYQPGTTWEYSLATDVLGRVVEAVSGKRLGVFLSERLFTPLRMTDTAFWVPPAKLARVAEAFDKDPLTGTAIRLIDVSKEPANDSAGAGGVGTASDYLRFSQMLANGGVLDGQRVLSRTTVRLMTSDHLGSRIAIAPTPGGGVLGASTYTFGLGFAVRPSDGIAPVPGTAGDFNWGGYAGTRFWVDPKEQLVGVFMVQSAGALRAYHRELFRQLVYQAIVD
;
A
#
# COMPACT_ATOMS: atom_id res chain seq x y z
N MET A 1 -31.97 -67.61 -67.16
CA MET A 1 -31.25 -67.09 -68.34
C MET A 1 -30.17 -66.14 -67.83
N ILE A 2 -28.91 -66.63 -67.76
CA ILE A 2 -27.79 -66.27 -68.63
C ILE A 2 -27.51 -64.74 -68.48
N SER A 3 -26.36 -64.24 -68.11
CA SER A 3 -24.95 -64.62 -68.22
C SER A 3 -24.16 -63.50 -67.46
N SER A 4 -23.19 -63.82 -66.63
CA SER A 4 -21.78 -64.05 -66.87
C SER A 4 -20.95 -62.80 -67.14
N LEU A 5 -19.83 -62.74 -66.38
CA LEU A 5 -18.49 -62.22 -66.70
C LEU A 5 -18.21 -60.73 -66.36
N ARG A 6 -17.15 -60.28 -65.81
CA ARG A 6 -15.80 -60.82 -65.58
C ARG A 6 -15.03 -59.93 -64.64
N ARG A 7 -14.08 -60.49 -63.97
CA ARG A 7 -12.99 -59.89 -63.12
C ARG A 7 -12.26 -58.74 -63.74
N GLY A 8 -11.87 -57.73 -62.89
CA GLY A 8 -10.81 -56.80 -63.15
C GLY A 8 -10.14 -56.36 -61.87
N SER A 9 -9.05 -57.09 -61.52
CA SER A 9 -8.13 -56.74 -60.44
C SER A 9 -7.40 -55.45 -60.74
N ARG A 10 -7.48 -54.48 -59.85
CA ARG A 10 -6.54 -53.33 -59.82
C ARG A 10 -5.98 -53.17 -58.42
N SER A 11 -4.71 -53.60 -58.30
CA SER A 11 -3.84 -53.34 -57.15
C SER A 11 -3.71 -51.84 -56.88
N ARG A 12 -4.11 -51.40 -55.68
CA ARG A 12 -3.77 -50.05 -55.20
C ARG A 12 -2.61 -50.16 -54.28
N LEU A 13 -1.44 -49.65 -54.74
CA LEU A 13 -0.28 -49.35 -53.89
C LEU A 13 -0.69 -48.32 -52.83
N LEU A 14 -0.61 -48.65 -51.58
CA LEU A 14 -0.65 -47.74 -50.45
C LEU A 14 0.75 -47.16 -50.25
N LEU A 15 0.89 -45.88 -50.58
CA LEU A 15 2.06 -45.09 -50.27
C LEU A 15 1.92 -44.60 -48.83
N ALA A 16 2.66 -45.20 -47.90
CA ALA A 16 2.76 -44.75 -46.52
C ALA A 16 3.71 -43.54 -46.46
N LEU A 17 3.17 -42.35 -46.29
CA LEU A 17 3.93 -41.13 -45.94
C LEU A 17 4.29 -41.20 -44.47
N VAL A 18 5.55 -41.44 -44.16
CA VAL A 18 6.13 -41.29 -42.81
C VAL A 18 6.39 -39.80 -42.58
N LEU A 19 5.53 -39.14 -41.80
CA LEU A 19 5.77 -37.79 -41.29
C LEU A 19 6.71 -37.90 -40.09
N THR A 20 8.00 -37.65 -40.29
CA THR A 20 8.96 -37.43 -39.22
C THR A 20 8.75 -36.05 -38.63
N ALA A 21 8.04 -35.94 -37.48
CA ALA A 21 7.91 -34.74 -36.70
C ALA A 21 9.27 -34.44 -36.03
N LEU A 22 9.95 -33.42 -36.53
CA LEU A 22 11.13 -32.84 -35.90
C LEU A 22 10.67 -32.08 -34.62
N PHE A 23 10.76 -32.73 -33.46
CA PHE A 23 10.71 -32.06 -32.17
C PHE A 23 12.07 -31.35 -31.96
N GLY A 24 12.12 -30.07 -32.32
CA GLY A 24 13.20 -29.19 -31.89
C GLY A 24 13.12 -28.97 -30.36
N PRO A 25 14.25 -28.81 -29.65
CA PRO A 25 14.23 -28.54 -28.22
C PRO A 25 13.52 -27.20 -27.98
N SER A 26 12.34 -27.25 -27.34
CA SER A 26 11.65 -26.07 -26.85
C SER A 26 12.52 -25.48 -25.74
N THR A 27 13.26 -24.41 -26.04
CA THR A 27 13.92 -23.60 -25.03
C THR A 27 12.81 -23.00 -24.18
N ALA A 28 12.57 -23.58 -23.03
CA ALA A 28 11.74 -23.01 -22.00
C ALA A 28 12.37 -21.67 -21.62
N HIS A 29 11.87 -20.58 -22.22
CA HIS A 29 12.12 -19.25 -21.70
C HIS A 29 11.54 -19.23 -20.31
N ALA A 30 12.41 -19.25 -19.28
CA ALA A 30 12.02 -18.96 -17.91
C ALA A 30 11.25 -17.64 -17.95
N GLN A 31 9.93 -17.71 -17.80
CA GLN A 31 9.10 -16.51 -17.72
C GLN A 31 9.60 -15.68 -16.53
N ARG A 32 10.19 -14.53 -16.83
CA ARG A 32 10.47 -13.51 -15.81
C ARG A 32 9.18 -13.30 -15.01
N PRO A 33 9.25 -13.23 -13.68
CA PRO A 33 8.06 -12.87 -12.87
C PRO A 33 7.42 -11.64 -13.51
N ALA A 34 6.14 -11.73 -13.79
CA ALA A 34 5.39 -10.72 -14.54
C ALA A 34 5.38 -9.33 -13.88
N SER A 35 5.88 -9.21 -12.66
CA SER A 35 5.84 -8.03 -11.80
C SER A 35 7.13 -7.19 -11.74
N ALA A 36 8.25 -7.64 -12.29
CA ALA A 36 9.49 -6.86 -12.18
C ALA A 36 9.59 -5.75 -13.24
N LEU A 37 9.97 -4.52 -12.83
CA LEU A 37 10.40 -3.48 -13.73
C LEU A 37 11.65 -3.92 -14.51
N VAL A 38 11.89 -3.30 -15.67
CA VAL A 38 13.09 -3.57 -16.45
C VAL A 38 14.32 -3.13 -15.66
N ALA A 39 15.23 -4.07 -15.39
CA ALA A 39 16.50 -3.78 -14.72
C ALA A 39 17.47 -3.06 -15.67
N ALA A 40 18.28 -2.16 -15.10
CA ALA A 40 19.33 -1.47 -15.82
C ALA A 40 20.57 -1.23 -14.90
N PRO A 41 21.76 -1.05 -15.44
CA PRO A 41 22.90 -0.58 -14.67
C PRO A 41 22.60 0.77 -14.02
N ALA A 42 23.02 0.96 -12.78
CA ALA A 42 22.76 2.18 -12.02
C ALA A 42 23.33 3.42 -12.73
N GLU A 43 24.50 3.29 -13.32
CA GLU A 43 25.21 4.34 -14.07
C GLU A 43 24.42 4.85 -15.27
N SER A 44 23.62 3.97 -15.89
CA SER A 44 22.81 4.33 -17.06
C SER A 44 21.69 5.33 -16.76
N VAL A 45 21.39 5.54 -15.49
CA VAL A 45 20.35 6.46 -15.00
C VAL A 45 20.91 7.50 -14.03
N GLY A 46 22.23 7.68 -13.97
CA GLY A 46 22.90 8.67 -13.12
C GLY A 46 22.98 8.29 -11.65
N MET A 47 23.11 6.97 -11.36
CA MET A 47 23.37 6.47 -10.01
C MET A 47 24.66 5.65 -9.97
N SER A 48 25.29 5.58 -8.81
CA SER A 48 26.51 4.78 -8.60
C SER A 48 26.18 3.41 -7.99
N ALA A 49 26.48 2.33 -8.69
CA ALA A 49 26.33 0.97 -8.18
C ALA A 49 27.18 0.74 -6.91
N ALA A 50 28.41 1.27 -6.88
CA ALA A 50 29.29 1.18 -5.70
C ALA A 50 28.69 1.89 -4.46
N ARG A 51 28.00 3.00 -4.65
CA ARG A 51 27.31 3.69 -3.57
C ARG A 51 26.00 2.96 -3.18
N LEU A 52 25.26 2.38 -4.13
CA LEU A 52 24.10 1.53 -3.83
C LEU A 52 24.50 0.27 -3.05
N ALA A 53 25.69 -0.28 -3.27
CA ALA A 53 26.19 -1.44 -2.50
C ALA A 53 26.34 -1.14 -0.99
N ARG A 54 26.43 0.13 -0.60
CA ARG A 54 26.41 0.54 0.82
C ARG A 54 25.10 0.18 1.52
N LEU A 55 23.97 0.17 0.78
CA LEU A 55 22.69 -0.30 1.32
C LEU A 55 22.81 -1.75 1.80
N THR A 56 23.37 -2.63 0.96
CA THR A 56 23.58 -4.04 1.34
C THR A 56 24.49 -4.17 2.56
N ALA A 57 25.60 -3.44 2.60
CA ALA A 57 26.54 -3.51 3.72
C ALA A 57 25.95 -3.00 5.04
N VAL A 58 25.29 -1.81 5.01
CA VAL A 58 24.72 -1.20 6.20
C VAL A 58 23.54 -2.02 6.73
N PHE A 59 22.59 -2.39 5.87
CA PHE A 59 21.45 -3.20 6.32
C PHE A 59 21.85 -4.65 6.68
N GLY A 60 22.89 -5.20 6.05
CA GLY A 60 23.51 -6.45 6.48
C GLY A 60 23.99 -6.37 7.93
N LYS A 61 24.68 -5.28 8.30
CA LYS A 61 25.13 -5.03 9.67
C LYS A 61 23.96 -4.84 10.66
N GLU A 62 22.92 -4.10 10.28
CA GLU A 62 21.71 -3.94 11.11
C GLU A 62 21.03 -5.30 11.40
N ILE A 63 21.04 -6.23 10.43
CA ILE A 63 20.51 -7.59 10.58
C ILE A 63 21.44 -8.45 11.46
N GLU A 64 22.76 -8.42 11.25
CA GLU A 64 23.75 -9.09 12.11
C GLU A 64 23.61 -8.66 13.57
N ASP A 65 23.42 -7.36 13.79
CA ASP A 65 23.19 -6.77 15.12
C ASP A 65 21.77 -7.08 15.68
N ARG A 66 20.99 -7.88 14.97
CA ARG A 66 19.61 -8.28 15.34
C ARG A 66 18.65 -7.12 15.57
N LYS A 67 18.82 -6.00 14.87
CA LYS A 67 17.92 -4.82 14.96
C LYS A 67 16.68 -4.98 14.07
N LEU A 68 16.75 -5.80 13.03
CA LEU A 68 15.62 -6.23 12.18
C LEU A 68 15.85 -7.67 11.69
N PRO A 69 14.79 -8.44 11.41
CA PRO A 69 14.94 -9.84 10.99
C PRO A 69 15.44 -9.98 9.57
N GLY A 70 14.98 -9.13 8.69
CA GLY A 70 15.32 -9.10 7.29
C GLY A 70 14.51 -8.05 6.55
N SER A 71 14.90 -7.76 5.31
CA SER A 71 14.24 -6.75 4.48
C SER A 71 14.32 -7.05 2.99
N VAL A 72 13.39 -6.48 2.22
CA VAL A 72 13.49 -6.37 0.76
C VAL A 72 13.50 -4.89 0.41
N MET A 73 14.53 -4.49 -0.35
CA MET A 73 14.77 -3.11 -0.75
C MET A 73 14.81 -3.01 -2.27
N LEU A 74 14.01 -2.15 -2.85
CA LEU A 74 13.98 -1.88 -4.28
C LEU A 74 14.14 -0.39 -4.55
N VAL A 75 14.98 -0.05 -5.54
CA VAL A 75 15.14 1.33 -6.03
C VAL A 75 14.99 1.34 -7.54
N ALA A 76 14.12 2.22 -8.03
CA ALA A 76 13.99 2.50 -9.45
C ALA A 76 14.27 3.99 -9.73
N ARG A 77 14.99 4.29 -10.81
CA ARG A 77 15.20 5.65 -11.31
C ARG A 77 14.97 5.73 -12.79
N LYS A 78 14.34 6.80 -13.25
CA LYS A 78 13.98 7.01 -14.68
C LYS A 78 13.23 5.78 -15.26
N GLY A 79 12.36 5.17 -14.43
CA GLY A 79 11.56 3.98 -14.81
C GLY A 79 12.32 2.66 -14.88
N LYS A 80 13.58 2.59 -14.43
CA LYS A 80 14.42 1.39 -14.44
C LYS A 80 14.72 0.91 -13.03
N LEU A 81 14.63 -0.40 -12.79
CA LEU A 81 15.06 -1.01 -11.55
C LEU A 81 16.60 -1.02 -11.51
N VAL A 82 17.20 -0.32 -10.55
CA VAL A 82 18.66 -0.18 -10.44
C VAL A 82 19.24 -0.84 -9.19
N TYR A 83 18.40 -1.17 -8.23
CA TYR A 83 18.81 -1.88 -7.02
C TYR A 83 17.66 -2.79 -6.54
N ALA A 84 18.01 -4.04 -6.25
CA ALA A 84 17.12 -5.02 -5.65
C ALA A 84 17.92 -5.88 -4.69
N SER A 85 17.50 -5.95 -3.44
CA SER A 85 18.17 -6.75 -2.41
C SER A 85 17.15 -7.38 -1.48
N ALA A 86 17.39 -8.62 -1.09
CA ALA A 86 16.71 -9.35 -0.04
C ALA A 86 17.75 -9.82 0.96
N LEU A 87 17.68 -9.36 2.20
CA LEU A 87 18.68 -9.60 3.24
C LEU A 87 18.03 -10.19 4.48
N GLY A 88 18.79 -11.01 5.22
CA GLY A 88 18.36 -11.62 6.46
C GLY A 88 17.41 -12.79 6.28
N VAL A 89 16.50 -12.98 7.22
CA VAL A 89 15.55 -14.10 7.25
C VAL A 89 14.11 -13.61 7.08
N ARG A 90 13.30 -14.44 6.42
CA ARG A 90 11.87 -14.20 6.24
C ARG A 90 11.09 -14.41 7.54
N ASP A 91 11.42 -15.44 8.27
CA ASP A 91 10.80 -15.78 9.56
C ASP A 91 11.89 -16.08 10.58
N PRO A 92 12.00 -15.26 11.66
CA PRO A 92 13.00 -15.48 12.71
C PRO A 92 12.85 -16.80 13.47
N LYS A 93 11.65 -17.38 13.48
CA LYS A 93 11.39 -18.68 14.14
C LYS A 93 11.79 -19.86 13.29
N ASN A 94 11.66 -19.69 11.98
CA ASN A 94 12.04 -20.66 10.96
C ASN A 94 12.96 -19.93 9.97
N PRO A 95 14.26 -19.87 10.21
CA PRO A 95 15.18 -18.93 9.56
C PRO A 95 15.46 -19.26 8.09
N ASP A 96 14.41 -19.24 7.27
CA ASP A 96 14.53 -19.26 5.82
C ASP A 96 15.12 -17.94 5.32
N PRO A 97 16.03 -17.95 4.34
CA PRO A 97 16.54 -16.73 3.73
C PRO A 97 15.42 -15.83 3.21
N MET A 98 15.56 -14.53 3.41
CA MET A 98 14.65 -13.55 2.81
C MET A 98 14.73 -13.65 1.27
N ARG A 99 13.59 -13.53 0.61
CA ARG A 99 13.47 -13.58 -0.85
C ARG A 99 12.75 -12.34 -1.37
N THR A 100 13.04 -11.94 -2.59
CA THR A 100 12.42 -10.76 -3.23
C THR A 100 10.92 -10.92 -3.45
N ASP A 101 10.41 -12.15 -3.44
CA ASP A 101 9.00 -12.50 -3.57
C ASP A 101 8.29 -12.69 -2.21
N ALA A 102 8.94 -12.34 -1.10
CA ALA A 102 8.32 -12.37 0.22
C ALA A 102 7.12 -11.43 0.28
N ILE A 103 6.06 -11.88 0.97
CA ILE A 103 4.81 -11.13 1.16
C ILE A 103 4.85 -10.46 2.52
N PHE A 104 4.58 -9.17 2.55
CA PHE A 104 4.61 -8.34 3.75
C PHE A 104 3.22 -7.82 4.08
N ARG A 105 2.90 -7.70 5.36
CA ARG A 105 1.80 -6.88 5.82
C ARG A 105 2.18 -5.43 5.59
N ILE A 106 1.49 -4.74 4.69
CA ILE A 106 1.84 -3.37 4.30
C ILE A 106 1.17 -2.32 5.17
N TYR A 107 0.21 -2.74 6.01
CA TYR A 107 -0.50 -1.85 6.93
C TYR A 107 -0.96 -0.55 6.27
N SER A 108 -0.59 0.59 6.84
CA SER A 108 -1.02 1.89 6.33
C SER A 108 -0.54 2.25 4.91
N MET A 109 0.36 1.47 4.32
CA MET A 109 0.61 1.58 2.88
C MET A 109 -0.60 1.10 2.04
N THR A 110 -1.63 0.53 2.66
CA THR A 110 -2.94 0.28 2.02
C THR A 110 -3.68 1.58 1.69
N LYS A 111 -3.49 2.65 2.49
CA LYS A 111 -4.19 3.93 2.33
C LYS A 111 -3.98 4.60 0.96
N PRO A 112 -2.76 4.73 0.44
CA PRO A 112 -2.53 5.18 -0.93
C PRO A 112 -3.30 4.38 -1.98
N ILE A 113 -3.32 3.06 -1.84
CA ILE A 113 -4.04 2.15 -2.75
C ILE A 113 -5.55 2.42 -2.71
N ALA A 114 -6.13 2.52 -1.51
CA ALA A 114 -7.55 2.83 -1.32
C ALA A 114 -7.91 4.25 -1.80
N SER A 115 -6.98 5.20 -1.64
CA SER A 115 -7.17 6.56 -2.17
C SER A 115 -7.20 6.57 -3.70
N VAL A 116 -6.34 5.79 -4.36
CA VAL A 116 -6.39 5.60 -5.82
C VAL A 116 -7.72 4.96 -6.24
N ALA A 117 -8.27 4.01 -5.48
CA ALA A 117 -9.58 3.43 -5.77
C ALA A 117 -10.69 4.49 -5.80
N ALA A 118 -10.72 5.39 -4.82
CA ALA A 118 -11.67 6.50 -4.80
C ALA A 118 -11.48 7.45 -5.99
N MET A 119 -10.23 7.75 -6.34
CA MET A 119 -9.94 8.63 -7.49
C MET A 119 -10.29 7.99 -8.83
N ILE A 120 -10.23 6.67 -8.98
CA ILE A 120 -10.76 5.95 -10.14
C ILE A 120 -12.27 6.18 -10.28
N LEU A 121 -13.02 6.08 -9.18
CA LEU A 121 -14.47 6.35 -9.20
C LEU A 121 -14.79 7.82 -9.49
N ILE A 122 -13.93 8.74 -9.08
CA ILE A 122 -14.05 10.16 -9.41
C ILE A 122 -13.83 10.38 -10.91
N GLU A 123 -12.81 9.78 -11.51
CA GLU A 123 -12.59 9.83 -12.96
C GLU A 123 -13.71 9.14 -13.76
N ASP A 124 -14.31 8.08 -13.21
CA ASP A 124 -15.50 7.44 -13.79
C ASP A 124 -16.78 8.31 -13.69
N GLY A 125 -16.73 9.47 -13.03
CA GLY A 125 -17.89 10.35 -12.79
C GLY A 125 -18.90 9.82 -11.78
N LYS A 126 -18.54 8.80 -10.98
CA LYS A 126 -19.43 8.15 -10.01
C LYS A 126 -19.34 8.73 -8.60
N LEU A 127 -18.27 9.45 -8.32
CA LEU A 127 -17.96 10.04 -7.02
C LEU A 127 -17.40 11.44 -7.22
N GLN A 128 -17.63 12.35 -6.24
CA GLN A 128 -17.03 13.68 -6.22
C GLN A 128 -16.31 13.91 -4.88
N LEU A 129 -15.25 14.72 -4.89
CA LEU A 129 -14.55 15.11 -3.67
C LEU A 129 -15.46 15.82 -2.67
N THR A 130 -16.44 16.57 -3.17
CA THR A 130 -17.39 17.34 -2.40
C THR A 130 -18.64 16.55 -1.98
N ASP A 131 -18.79 15.31 -2.45
CA ASP A 131 -19.93 14.48 -2.04
C ASP A 131 -19.94 14.32 -0.50
N PRO A 132 -21.09 14.52 0.15
CA PRO A 132 -21.26 14.15 1.55
C PRO A 132 -21.04 12.64 1.73
N VAL A 133 -20.27 12.26 2.74
CA VAL A 133 -20.10 10.83 3.10
C VAL A 133 -21.44 10.17 3.36
N SER A 134 -22.39 10.89 3.97
CA SER A 134 -23.73 10.42 4.25
C SER A 134 -24.59 10.11 3.01
N LYS A 135 -24.22 10.58 1.83
CA LYS A 135 -24.85 10.20 0.56
C LYS A 135 -24.69 8.69 0.30
N TRP A 136 -23.57 8.14 0.67
CA TRP A 136 -23.19 6.74 0.45
C TRP A 136 -23.30 5.88 1.71
N LEU A 137 -23.04 6.49 2.88
CA LEU A 137 -23.07 5.87 4.19
C LEU A 137 -24.02 6.69 5.10
N PRO A 138 -25.35 6.43 5.07
CA PRO A 138 -26.34 7.24 5.77
C PRO A 138 -26.12 7.39 7.28
N ALA A 139 -25.45 6.42 7.92
CA ALA A 139 -25.09 6.47 9.33
C ALA A 139 -24.27 7.73 9.71
N PHE A 140 -23.52 8.33 8.77
CA PHE A 140 -22.74 9.55 8.98
C PHE A 140 -23.54 10.87 8.77
N LYS A 141 -24.88 10.82 8.69
CA LYS A 141 -25.71 12.02 8.43
C LYS A 141 -25.65 13.02 9.57
N ASP A 142 -25.85 12.56 10.81
CA ASP A 142 -26.04 13.42 11.98
C ASP A 142 -24.94 13.24 13.02
N VAL A 143 -23.68 13.18 12.54
CA VAL A 143 -22.50 13.00 13.40
C VAL A 143 -22.35 14.14 14.40
N LYS A 144 -21.87 13.81 15.59
CA LYS A 144 -21.57 14.76 16.65
C LYS A 144 -20.08 15.03 16.72
N VAL A 145 -19.71 16.16 17.26
CA VAL A 145 -18.32 16.57 17.52
C VAL A 145 -18.18 16.75 19.03
N TRP A 146 -17.10 16.19 19.58
CA TRP A 146 -16.77 16.37 20.98
C TRP A 146 -16.24 17.78 21.26
N THR A 147 -16.70 18.38 22.35
CA THR A 147 -16.17 19.64 22.89
C THR A 147 -16.07 19.53 24.41
N ASP A 148 -15.36 20.44 25.08
CA ASP A 148 -15.28 20.45 26.55
C ASP A 148 -16.66 20.62 27.24
N GLY A 149 -17.62 21.19 26.52
CA GLY A 149 -19.02 21.31 26.96
C GLY A 149 -19.91 20.13 26.62
N GLY A 150 -19.36 19.05 26.06
CA GLY A 150 -20.08 17.86 25.60
C GLY A 150 -20.20 17.78 24.07
N GLU A 151 -21.11 16.96 23.58
CA GLU A 151 -21.29 16.73 22.15
C GLU A 151 -22.13 17.84 21.48
N VAL A 152 -21.67 18.38 20.39
CA VAL A 152 -22.36 19.33 19.54
C VAL A 152 -22.60 18.79 18.14
N ALA A 153 -23.50 19.35 17.37
CA ALA A 153 -23.69 18.99 15.97
C ALA A 153 -22.46 19.40 15.13
N ALA A 154 -22.16 18.64 14.09
CA ALA A 154 -21.20 19.07 13.10
C ALA A 154 -21.69 20.34 12.39
N GLN A 155 -20.80 21.32 12.21
CA GLN A 155 -21.13 22.61 11.56
C GLN A 155 -21.30 22.49 10.05
N ARG A 156 -20.73 21.44 9.45
CA ARG A 156 -20.90 21.07 8.06
C ARG A 156 -20.83 19.56 7.87
N VAL A 157 -21.31 19.09 6.74
CA VAL A 157 -21.22 17.68 6.36
C VAL A 157 -19.76 17.26 6.17
N MET A 158 -19.44 16.03 6.56
CA MET A 158 -18.20 15.35 6.24
C MET A 158 -18.19 14.99 4.75
N THR A 159 -17.13 15.30 4.02
CA THR A 159 -17.00 15.03 2.59
C THR A 159 -16.00 13.92 2.29
N VAL A 160 -16.05 13.37 1.07
CA VAL A 160 -15.08 12.41 0.56
C VAL A 160 -13.66 12.99 0.61
N GLN A 161 -13.49 14.30 0.32
CA GLN A 161 -12.20 14.98 0.44
C GLN A 161 -11.67 14.95 1.88
N ASP A 162 -12.54 15.10 2.87
CA ASP A 162 -12.12 15.05 4.28
C ASP A 162 -11.60 13.67 4.68
N LEU A 163 -12.21 12.61 4.12
CA LEU A 163 -11.70 11.24 4.32
C LEU A 163 -10.32 11.05 3.68
N LEU A 164 -10.17 11.48 2.43
CA LEU A 164 -8.92 11.34 1.66
C LEU A 164 -7.74 12.08 2.29
N ARG A 165 -7.98 13.20 2.97
CA ARG A 165 -6.93 14.04 3.56
C ARG A 165 -6.90 14.02 5.09
N HIS A 166 -7.59 13.09 5.77
CA HIS A 166 -7.63 12.96 7.23
C HIS A 166 -8.10 14.21 7.98
N THR A 167 -9.05 14.96 7.42
CA THR A 167 -9.67 16.12 8.08
C THR A 167 -11.14 15.86 8.47
N ALA A 168 -11.54 14.61 8.48
CA ALA A 168 -12.90 14.18 8.80
C ALA A 168 -13.24 14.28 10.30
N GLY A 169 -12.22 14.47 11.16
CA GLY A 169 -12.39 14.45 12.62
C GLY A 169 -12.55 13.05 13.23
N LEU A 170 -12.42 12.01 12.43
CA LEU A 170 -12.49 10.62 12.90
C LEU A 170 -11.25 10.27 13.73
N PRO A 171 -11.39 9.51 14.84
CA PRO A 171 -10.24 9.17 15.69
C PRO A 171 -9.54 7.86 15.30
N TYR A 172 -8.29 7.70 15.77
CA TYR A 172 -7.68 6.42 16.11
C TYR A 172 -7.60 6.29 17.62
N GLY A 173 -8.07 5.18 18.19
CA GLY A 173 -8.06 4.98 19.64
C GLY A 173 -6.66 4.99 20.25
N GLU A 174 -5.66 4.51 19.50
CA GLU A 174 -4.25 4.47 19.90
C GLU A 174 -3.61 5.85 19.95
N LEU A 175 -4.07 6.77 19.13
CA LEU A 175 -3.44 8.08 18.90
C LEU A 175 -4.15 9.24 19.57
N THR A 176 -5.48 9.14 19.80
CA THR A 176 -6.22 10.20 20.46
C THR A 176 -5.89 10.32 21.93
N GLN A 177 -5.76 11.54 22.42
CA GLN A 177 -5.59 11.86 23.83
C GLN A 177 -6.94 12.19 24.51
N ASN A 178 -8.03 12.30 23.76
CA ASN A 178 -9.36 12.52 24.30
C ASN A 178 -9.89 11.23 24.94
N THR A 179 -9.96 11.21 26.27
CA THR A 179 -10.34 10.03 27.05
C THR A 179 -11.80 9.61 26.78
N ALA A 180 -12.72 10.56 26.66
CA ALA A 180 -14.13 10.26 26.42
C ALA A 180 -14.33 9.59 25.05
N VAL A 181 -13.68 10.09 24.00
CA VAL A 181 -13.71 9.50 22.66
C VAL A 181 -13.01 8.14 22.64
N LYS A 182 -11.88 8.01 23.34
CA LYS A 182 -11.15 6.75 23.49
C LYS A 182 -12.02 5.68 24.16
N ASP A 183 -12.73 6.03 25.25
CA ASP A 183 -13.63 5.13 25.96
C ASP A 183 -14.83 4.73 25.09
N ALA A 184 -15.38 5.68 24.31
CA ALA A 184 -16.45 5.40 23.36
C ALA A 184 -16.01 4.39 22.28
N LEU A 185 -14.79 4.54 21.73
CA LEU A 185 -14.21 3.58 20.79
C LEU A 185 -14.04 2.19 21.42
N ALA A 186 -13.56 2.14 22.66
CA ALA A 186 -13.36 0.87 23.39
C ALA A 186 -14.72 0.16 23.64
N LYS A 187 -15.73 0.90 24.08
CA LYS A 187 -17.10 0.37 24.29
C LYS A 187 -17.72 -0.13 22.98
N ALA A 188 -17.44 0.55 21.87
CA ALA A 188 -17.91 0.14 20.55
C ALA A 188 -17.13 -1.06 19.96
N GLY A 189 -16.08 -1.54 20.62
CA GLY A 189 -15.20 -2.60 20.10
C GLY A 189 -14.36 -2.20 18.91
N LEU A 190 -14.08 -0.90 18.75
CA LEU A 190 -13.25 -0.32 17.68
C LEU A 190 -11.82 -0.03 18.14
N PHE A 191 -11.54 -0.25 19.42
CA PHE A 191 -10.24 -0.06 20.05
C PHE A 191 -10.15 -0.94 21.30
N LYS A 192 -8.95 -1.42 21.62
CA LYS A 192 -8.67 -2.15 22.85
C LYS A 192 -7.47 -1.54 23.58
N PRO A 193 -7.64 -0.98 24.79
CA PRO A 193 -6.54 -0.41 25.56
C PRO A 193 -5.41 -1.42 25.75
N GLY A 194 -4.16 -0.96 25.58
CA GLY A 194 -2.97 -1.81 25.75
C GLY A 194 -2.70 -2.79 24.60
N VAL A 195 -3.55 -2.82 23.58
CA VAL A 195 -3.33 -3.58 22.35
C VAL A 195 -3.07 -2.59 21.23
N ILE A 196 -1.80 -2.46 20.84
CA ILE A 196 -1.42 -1.71 19.64
C ILE A 196 -1.90 -2.54 18.46
N GLU A 197 -2.60 -1.91 17.54
CA GLU A 197 -3.21 -2.55 16.37
C GLU A 197 -4.32 -3.56 16.69
N PHE A 198 -5.34 -3.03 17.28
CA PHE A 198 -6.59 -3.78 17.40
C PHE A 198 -7.13 -4.10 16.00
N ASP A 199 -7.19 -5.38 15.68
CA ASP A 199 -7.68 -5.85 14.39
C ASP A 199 -9.21 -5.88 14.39
N VAL A 200 -9.83 -4.99 13.63
CA VAL A 200 -11.30 -4.93 13.47
C VAL A 200 -11.80 -5.67 12.24
N ARG A 201 -10.94 -6.41 11.55
CA ARG A 201 -11.28 -7.08 10.28
C ARG A 201 -12.19 -8.30 10.46
N ASP A 202 -12.37 -8.79 11.69
CA ASP A 202 -13.37 -9.83 12.01
C ASP A 202 -14.81 -9.26 12.04
N MET A 203 -14.94 -7.93 12.13
CA MET A 203 -16.20 -7.19 12.06
C MET A 203 -16.52 -6.90 10.59
N THR A 204 -17.79 -6.98 10.19
CA THR A 204 -18.18 -6.59 8.82
C THR A 204 -17.99 -5.09 8.58
N GLY A 205 -17.83 -4.68 7.32
CA GLY A 205 -17.72 -3.27 6.97
C GLY A 205 -18.94 -2.44 7.37
N ALA A 206 -20.14 -3.03 7.30
CA ALA A 206 -21.38 -2.38 7.75
C ALA A 206 -21.36 -2.15 9.27
N GLU A 207 -21.01 -3.16 10.06
CA GLU A 207 -20.89 -3.02 11.51
C GLU A 207 -19.84 -1.97 11.91
N GLN A 208 -18.70 -1.94 11.22
CA GLN A 208 -17.67 -0.93 11.47
C GLN A 208 -18.20 0.48 11.25
N VAL A 209 -18.92 0.72 10.15
CA VAL A 209 -19.57 2.01 9.83
C VAL A 209 -20.58 2.40 10.90
N GLU A 210 -21.52 1.48 11.23
CA GLU A 210 -22.57 1.74 12.21
C GLU A 210 -22.00 2.07 13.60
N ARG A 211 -20.96 1.34 14.03
CA ARG A 211 -20.33 1.60 15.32
C ARG A 211 -19.54 2.90 15.32
N LEU A 212 -18.76 3.16 14.24
CA LEU A 212 -17.91 4.34 14.14
C LEU A 212 -18.76 5.65 14.01
N ALA A 213 -19.88 5.60 13.31
CA ALA A 213 -20.77 6.76 13.15
C ALA A 213 -21.41 7.25 14.46
N ARG A 214 -21.43 6.40 15.51
CA ARG A 214 -21.92 6.76 16.85
C ARG A 214 -20.85 7.37 17.74
N ILE A 215 -19.58 7.35 17.30
CA ILE A 215 -18.49 7.97 18.04
C ILE A 215 -18.42 9.44 17.68
N PRO A 216 -18.37 10.38 18.66
CA PRO A 216 -18.21 11.78 18.33
C PRO A 216 -16.86 12.04 17.66
N LEU A 217 -16.87 12.91 16.66
CA LEU A 217 -15.66 13.37 15.99
C LEU A 217 -14.81 14.18 16.96
N LEU A 218 -13.47 14.13 16.78
CA LEU A 218 -12.54 14.92 17.57
C LEU A 218 -12.55 16.41 17.20
N TYR A 219 -12.84 16.71 15.93
CA TYR A 219 -12.78 18.05 15.35
C TYR A 219 -13.94 18.24 14.37
N GLN A 220 -14.33 19.50 14.16
CA GLN A 220 -15.23 19.85 13.08
C GLN A 220 -14.65 19.41 11.73
N PRO A 221 -15.45 18.75 10.86
CA PRO A 221 -14.95 18.29 9.55
C PRO A 221 -14.28 19.41 8.78
N GLY A 222 -13.09 19.18 8.26
CA GLY A 222 -12.30 20.09 7.45
C GLY A 222 -11.52 21.17 8.19
N THR A 223 -11.43 21.12 9.52
CA THR A 223 -10.70 22.13 10.30
C THR A 223 -9.32 21.69 10.73
N THR A 224 -9.15 20.41 11.02
CA THR A 224 -7.92 19.88 11.63
C THR A 224 -7.49 18.58 10.97
N TRP A 225 -6.24 18.49 10.63
CA TRP A 225 -5.61 17.25 10.18
C TRP A 225 -5.19 16.41 11.38
N GLU A 226 -5.71 15.21 11.45
CA GLU A 226 -5.26 14.18 12.38
C GLU A 226 -5.36 12.82 11.74
N TYR A 227 -4.29 12.03 11.82
CA TYR A 227 -4.25 10.68 11.28
C TYR A 227 -5.31 9.79 11.92
N SER A 228 -6.12 9.09 11.11
CA SER A 228 -7.40 8.55 11.58
C SER A 228 -7.89 7.34 10.81
N LEU A 229 -9.03 6.77 11.25
CA LEU A 229 -9.81 5.74 10.57
C LEU A 229 -10.51 6.23 9.28
N ALA A 230 -10.26 7.46 8.85
CA ALA A 230 -10.93 8.05 7.69
C ALA A 230 -10.81 7.21 6.42
N THR A 231 -9.65 6.57 6.19
CA THR A 231 -9.47 5.73 4.99
C THR A 231 -10.26 4.42 5.07
N ASP A 232 -10.52 3.87 6.26
CA ASP A 232 -11.42 2.71 6.39
C ASP A 232 -12.83 3.08 5.97
N VAL A 233 -13.32 4.25 6.40
CA VAL A 233 -14.61 4.81 5.95
C VAL A 233 -14.60 5.06 4.43
N LEU A 234 -13.49 5.59 3.88
CA LEU A 234 -13.33 5.76 2.43
C LEU A 234 -13.46 4.44 1.67
N GLY A 235 -12.88 3.36 2.19
CA GLY A 235 -13.05 2.03 1.62
C GLY A 235 -14.50 1.60 1.54
N ARG A 236 -15.31 1.91 2.56
CA ARG A 236 -16.77 1.63 2.55
C ARG A 236 -17.52 2.52 1.55
N VAL A 237 -17.08 3.78 1.38
CA VAL A 237 -17.62 4.63 0.30
C VAL A 237 -17.32 4.02 -1.06
N VAL A 238 -16.09 3.54 -1.30
CA VAL A 238 -15.72 2.85 -2.56
C VAL A 238 -16.62 1.64 -2.80
N GLU A 239 -16.90 0.83 -1.77
CA GLU A 239 -17.81 -0.32 -1.88
C GLU A 239 -19.24 0.11 -2.20
N ALA A 240 -19.78 1.10 -1.50
CA ALA A 240 -21.13 1.60 -1.72
C ALA A 240 -21.33 2.16 -3.13
N VAL A 241 -20.32 2.89 -3.65
CA VAL A 241 -20.35 3.48 -5.01
C VAL A 241 -20.19 2.43 -6.10
N SER A 242 -19.30 1.46 -5.89
CA SER A 242 -18.96 0.45 -6.90
C SER A 242 -19.90 -0.76 -6.87
N GLY A 243 -20.59 -1.01 -5.77
CA GLY A 243 -21.37 -2.23 -5.52
C GLY A 243 -20.49 -3.47 -5.34
N LYS A 244 -19.17 -3.31 -5.10
CA LYS A 244 -18.19 -4.40 -4.99
C LYS A 244 -17.42 -4.31 -3.68
N ARG A 245 -17.04 -5.46 -3.11
CA ARG A 245 -16.08 -5.52 -2.02
C ARG A 245 -14.77 -4.84 -2.44
N LEU A 246 -14.12 -4.11 -1.54
CA LEU A 246 -12.95 -3.29 -1.85
C LEU A 246 -11.83 -4.08 -2.53
N GLY A 247 -11.50 -5.27 -2.03
CA GLY A 247 -10.47 -6.14 -2.61
C GLY A 247 -10.80 -6.57 -4.05
N VAL A 248 -12.08 -6.84 -4.34
CA VAL A 248 -12.54 -7.18 -5.69
C VAL A 248 -12.41 -5.98 -6.62
N PHE A 249 -12.88 -4.81 -6.19
CA PHE A 249 -12.75 -3.57 -6.95
C PHE A 249 -11.28 -3.25 -7.28
N LEU A 250 -10.42 -3.32 -6.28
CA LEU A 250 -8.98 -3.07 -6.44
C LEU A 250 -8.32 -4.11 -7.34
N SER A 251 -8.69 -5.39 -7.23
CA SER A 251 -8.17 -6.44 -8.11
C SER A 251 -8.47 -6.15 -9.58
N GLU A 252 -9.72 -5.78 -9.89
CA GLU A 252 -10.14 -5.50 -11.26
C GLU A 252 -9.54 -4.19 -11.83
N ARG A 253 -9.53 -3.12 -11.02
CA ARG A 253 -9.25 -1.77 -11.52
C ARG A 253 -7.80 -1.33 -11.30
N LEU A 254 -7.04 -2.00 -10.42
CA LEU A 254 -5.69 -1.62 -10.08
C LEU A 254 -4.69 -2.79 -10.13
N PHE A 255 -4.95 -3.88 -9.38
CA PHE A 255 -3.95 -4.92 -9.22
C PHE A 255 -3.72 -5.71 -10.52
N THR A 256 -4.78 -6.18 -11.18
CA THR A 256 -4.66 -6.91 -12.45
C THR A 256 -4.06 -6.06 -13.57
N PRO A 257 -4.53 -4.82 -13.83
CA PRO A 257 -3.90 -3.94 -14.83
C PRO A 257 -2.42 -3.68 -14.57
N LEU A 258 -2.03 -3.52 -13.30
CA LEU A 258 -0.64 -3.29 -12.91
C LEU A 258 0.15 -4.60 -12.68
N ARG A 259 -0.43 -5.77 -12.88
CA ARG A 259 0.20 -7.08 -12.61
C ARG A 259 0.74 -7.22 -11.18
N MET A 260 0.00 -6.69 -10.21
CA MET A 260 0.29 -6.80 -8.77
C MET A 260 -0.32 -8.11 -8.25
N THR A 261 0.33 -9.24 -8.55
CA THR A 261 -0.24 -10.59 -8.41
C THR A 261 -0.26 -11.12 -6.98
N ASP A 262 0.44 -10.45 -6.07
CA ASP A 262 0.57 -10.84 -4.67
C ASP A 262 0.02 -9.77 -3.70
N THR A 263 -0.68 -8.75 -4.24
CA THR A 263 -1.32 -7.72 -3.43
C THR A 263 -2.78 -8.06 -3.19
N ALA A 264 -3.17 -8.15 -1.91
CA ALA A 264 -4.51 -8.55 -1.48
C ALA A 264 -4.78 -8.08 -0.04
N PHE A 265 -5.90 -8.51 0.57
CA PHE A 265 -6.23 -8.28 1.99
C PHE A 265 -5.99 -9.51 2.88
N TRP A 266 -5.58 -10.61 2.33
CA TRP A 266 -5.18 -11.84 3.01
C TRP A 266 -4.32 -12.69 2.09
N VAL A 267 -3.68 -13.71 2.65
CA VAL A 267 -2.76 -14.59 1.91
C VAL A 267 -3.34 -16.00 1.84
N PRO A 268 -3.65 -16.50 0.64
CA PRO A 268 -4.19 -17.85 0.48
C PRO A 268 -3.18 -18.93 0.93
N PRO A 269 -3.64 -20.12 1.37
CA PRO A 269 -2.80 -21.17 1.93
C PRO A 269 -1.55 -21.50 1.10
N ALA A 270 -1.68 -21.55 -0.22
CA ALA A 270 -0.57 -21.85 -1.13
C ALA A 270 0.58 -20.81 -1.12
N LYS A 271 0.34 -19.61 -0.59
CA LYS A 271 1.33 -18.52 -0.53
C LYS A 271 1.79 -18.20 0.90
N LEU A 272 1.22 -18.82 1.94
CA LEU A 272 1.55 -18.52 3.35
C LEU A 272 3.03 -18.72 3.68
N ALA A 273 3.69 -19.70 3.06
CA ALA A 273 5.12 -19.93 3.20
C ALA A 273 6.00 -18.74 2.75
N ARG A 274 5.43 -17.74 2.06
CA ARG A 274 6.13 -16.53 1.61
C ARG A 274 5.94 -15.33 2.54
N VAL A 275 5.09 -15.45 3.57
CA VAL A 275 4.80 -14.33 4.49
C VAL A 275 6.02 -14.04 5.34
N ALA A 276 6.43 -12.78 5.37
CA ALA A 276 7.50 -12.31 6.24
C ALA A 276 6.96 -12.06 7.67
N GLU A 277 7.77 -12.40 8.68
CA GLU A 277 7.43 -12.28 10.08
C GLU A 277 8.40 -11.36 10.84
N ALA A 278 7.91 -10.79 11.95
CA ALA A 278 8.69 -9.94 12.84
C ALA A 278 9.40 -10.77 13.91
N PHE A 279 10.31 -10.16 14.65
CA PHE A 279 10.71 -10.66 15.96
C PHE A 279 9.51 -10.65 16.93
N ASP A 280 9.49 -11.56 17.91
CA ASP A 280 8.44 -11.59 18.95
C ASP A 280 8.48 -10.35 19.85
N LYS A 281 9.63 -9.72 19.96
CA LYS A 281 9.87 -8.53 20.81
C LYS A 281 10.69 -7.49 20.05
N ASP A 282 10.41 -6.24 20.35
CA ASP A 282 11.22 -5.11 19.91
C ASP A 282 12.66 -5.26 20.44
N PRO A 283 13.69 -5.18 19.59
CA PRO A 283 15.07 -5.41 20.00
C PRO A 283 15.64 -4.34 20.95
N LEU A 284 15.05 -3.15 21.00
CA LEU A 284 15.49 -2.08 21.90
C LEU A 284 14.70 -2.05 23.21
N THR A 285 13.39 -2.21 23.15
CA THR A 285 12.51 -1.99 24.30
C THR A 285 12.06 -3.28 24.97
N GLY A 286 12.23 -4.43 24.31
CA GLY A 286 11.70 -5.72 24.77
C GLY A 286 10.18 -5.85 24.70
N THR A 287 9.48 -4.82 24.19
CA THR A 287 8.02 -4.83 24.06
C THR A 287 7.58 -5.91 23.05
N ALA A 288 6.55 -6.67 23.40
CA ALA A 288 6.01 -7.71 22.53
C ALA A 288 5.47 -7.10 21.22
N ILE A 289 5.84 -7.68 20.09
CA ILE A 289 5.35 -7.33 18.76
C ILE A 289 4.27 -8.34 18.37
N ARG A 290 3.12 -7.83 17.96
CA ARG A 290 2.04 -8.62 17.37
C ARG A 290 1.67 -8.02 16.03
N LEU A 291 1.57 -8.86 15.00
CA LEU A 291 1.12 -8.48 13.68
C LEU A 291 -0.26 -9.08 13.42
N ILE A 292 -1.04 -8.41 12.56
CA ILE A 292 -2.36 -8.92 12.16
C ILE A 292 -2.23 -10.30 11.49
N ASP A 293 -3.18 -11.19 11.76
CA ASP A 293 -3.26 -12.50 11.09
C ASP A 293 -3.78 -12.32 9.66
N VAL A 294 -2.95 -12.63 8.68
CA VAL A 294 -3.28 -12.51 7.26
C VAL A 294 -3.55 -13.87 6.61
N SER A 295 -3.59 -14.94 7.40
CA SER A 295 -3.81 -16.32 6.89
C SER A 295 -5.27 -16.63 6.58
N LYS A 296 -6.20 -15.77 7.02
CA LYS A 296 -7.64 -15.95 6.86
C LYS A 296 -8.23 -14.77 6.11
N GLU A 297 -9.25 -15.07 5.31
CA GLU A 297 -10.03 -14.03 4.66
C GLU A 297 -10.77 -13.21 5.72
N PRO A 298 -10.59 -11.87 5.75
CA PRO A 298 -11.26 -11.03 6.74
C PRO A 298 -12.73 -10.81 6.37
N ALA A 299 -13.58 -10.52 7.37
CA ALA A 299 -14.96 -10.12 7.12
C ALA A 299 -15.05 -8.73 6.44
N ASN A 300 -13.99 -7.93 6.53
CA ASN A 300 -13.91 -6.58 6.03
C ASN A 300 -12.49 -6.27 5.51
N ASP A 301 -12.39 -5.77 4.30
CA ASP A 301 -11.14 -5.32 3.69
C ASP A 301 -10.78 -3.94 4.26
N SER A 302 -9.98 -3.90 5.34
CA SER A 302 -9.56 -2.63 5.94
C SER A 302 -8.73 -1.81 4.94
N ALA A 303 -9.32 -0.72 4.46
CA ALA A 303 -8.66 0.22 3.56
C ALA A 303 -7.53 1.00 4.25
N GLY A 304 -7.59 1.07 5.59
CA GLY A 304 -6.60 1.75 6.41
C GLY A 304 -5.34 0.93 6.69
N ALA A 305 -5.45 -0.43 6.80
CA ALA A 305 -4.31 -1.22 7.27
C ALA A 305 -4.30 -2.70 6.82
N GLY A 306 -5.32 -3.19 6.12
CA GLY A 306 -5.51 -4.62 5.88
C GLY A 306 -4.68 -5.23 4.75
N GLY A 307 -3.96 -4.45 3.97
CA GLY A 307 -3.26 -4.91 2.78
C GLY A 307 -2.03 -5.76 3.05
N VAL A 308 -1.80 -6.72 2.17
CA VAL A 308 -0.56 -7.48 2.03
C VAL A 308 -0.01 -7.31 0.62
N GLY A 309 1.30 -7.50 0.42
CA GLY A 309 1.90 -7.43 -0.90
C GLY A 309 3.41 -7.63 -0.89
N THR A 310 3.98 -7.75 -2.09
CA THR A 310 5.44 -7.82 -2.29
C THR A 310 6.05 -6.45 -2.57
N ALA A 311 7.35 -6.33 -2.41
CA ALA A 311 8.09 -5.13 -2.79
C ALA A 311 7.94 -4.82 -4.29
N SER A 312 7.94 -5.83 -5.14
CA SER A 312 7.78 -5.68 -6.59
C SER A 312 6.42 -5.14 -6.98
N ASP A 313 5.33 -5.65 -6.38
CA ASP A 313 3.99 -5.14 -6.63
C ASP A 313 3.87 -3.67 -6.21
N TYR A 314 4.39 -3.34 -5.01
CA TYR A 314 4.33 -1.97 -4.54
C TYR A 314 5.21 -1.01 -5.36
N LEU A 315 6.34 -1.50 -5.88
CA LEU A 315 7.18 -0.73 -6.81
C LEU A 315 6.42 -0.41 -8.11
N ARG A 316 5.64 -1.36 -8.63
CA ARG A 316 4.79 -1.12 -9.82
C ARG A 316 3.73 -0.06 -9.55
N PHE A 317 3.04 -0.14 -8.41
CA PHE A 317 2.11 0.89 -7.97
C PHE A 317 2.77 2.27 -7.87
N SER A 318 3.92 2.34 -7.23
CA SER A 318 4.66 3.59 -7.06
C SER A 318 5.19 4.13 -8.40
N GLN A 319 5.65 3.26 -9.30
CA GLN A 319 6.11 3.67 -10.63
C GLN A 319 4.95 4.14 -11.52
N MET A 320 3.76 3.55 -11.40
CA MET A 320 2.55 4.04 -12.06
C MET A 320 2.26 5.49 -11.65
N LEU A 321 2.35 5.80 -10.36
CA LEU A 321 2.20 7.17 -9.85
C LEU A 321 3.30 8.10 -10.36
N ALA A 322 4.58 7.66 -10.31
CA ALA A 322 5.72 8.42 -10.82
C ALA A 322 5.57 8.78 -12.32
N ASN A 323 4.95 7.92 -13.08
CA ASN A 323 4.67 8.10 -14.50
C ASN A 323 3.37 8.90 -14.79
N GLY A 324 2.77 9.51 -13.77
CA GLY A 324 1.51 10.26 -13.94
C GLY A 324 0.31 9.36 -14.26
N GLY A 325 0.20 8.21 -13.61
CA GLY A 325 -0.96 7.33 -13.64
C GLY A 325 -0.93 6.23 -14.71
N VAL A 326 0.25 5.94 -15.30
CA VAL A 326 0.39 4.91 -16.35
C VAL A 326 1.59 4.00 -16.09
N LEU A 327 1.44 2.69 -16.36
CA LEU A 327 2.53 1.73 -16.37
C LEU A 327 2.25 0.63 -17.41
N ASP A 328 3.26 0.22 -18.16
CA ASP A 328 3.18 -0.82 -19.22
C ASP A 328 1.99 -0.60 -20.19
N GLY A 329 1.73 0.66 -20.56
CA GLY A 329 0.61 1.04 -21.41
C GLY A 329 -0.77 1.06 -20.71
N GLN A 330 -0.87 0.59 -19.48
CA GLN A 330 -2.12 0.60 -18.70
C GLN A 330 -2.26 1.94 -17.97
N ARG A 331 -3.29 2.70 -18.30
CA ARG A 331 -3.64 3.94 -17.60
C ARG A 331 -4.65 3.64 -16.50
N VAL A 332 -4.23 3.91 -15.27
CA VAL A 332 -5.08 3.77 -14.06
C VAL A 332 -5.73 5.11 -13.72
N LEU A 333 -4.96 6.20 -13.79
CA LEU A 333 -5.40 7.56 -13.51
C LEU A 333 -4.86 8.52 -14.58
N SER A 334 -5.49 9.66 -14.74
CA SER A 334 -4.95 10.77 -15.54
C SER A 334 -3.77 11.42 -14.80
N ARG A 335 -2.88 12.04 -15.58
CA ARG A 335 -1.74 12.80 -15.02
C ARG A 335 -2.20 13.93 -14.10
N THR A 336 -3.31 14.55 -14.43
CA THR A 336 -3.88 15.65 -13.65
C THR A 336 -4.46 15.17 -12.33
N THR A 337 -5.04 13.99 -12.28
CA THR A 337 -5.53 13.37 -11.03
C THR A 337 -4.38 12.99 -10.12
N VAL A 338 -3.32 12.39 -10.64
CA VAL A 338 -2.12 12.10 -9.83
C VAL A 338 -1.55 13.39 -9.25
N ARG A 339 -1.44 14.47 -10.07
CA ARG A 339 -0.98 15.78 -9.59
C ARG A 339 -1.91 16.35 -8.51
N LEU A 340 -3.22 16.23 -8.68
CA LEU A 340 -4.19 16.64 -7.66
C LEU A 340 -3.94 15.89 -6.35
N MET A 341 -3.80 14.55 -6.40
CA MET A 341 -3.56 13.73 -5.21
C MET A 341 -2.28 14.10 -4.46
N THR A 342 -1.24 14.50 -5.19
CA THR A 342 0.11 14.80 -4.65
C THR A 342 0.36 16.30 -4.48
N SER A 343 -0.69 17.12 -4.46
CA SER A 343 -0.65 18.53 -4.13
C SER A 343 -0.96 18.77 -2.64
N ASP A 344 -0.63 19.94 -2.14
CA ASP A 344 -0.99 20.37 -0.79
C ASP A 344 -2.51 20.60 -0.67
N HIS A 345 -3.17 19.80 0.15
CA HIS A 345 -4.61 19.93 0.45
C HIS A 345 -4.89 20.48 1.85
N LEU A 346 -3.87 20.83 2.61
CA LEU A 346 -4.02 21.44 3.93
C LEU A 346 -3.91 22.96 3.85
N GLY A 347 -2.90 23.47 3.14
CA GLY A 347 -2.58 24.89 3.06
C GLY A 347 -2.40 25.49 4.44
N SER A 348 -2.65 26.80 4.56
CA SER A 348 -2.56 27.53 5.83
C SER A 348 -3.84 27.51 6.67
N ARG A 349 -4.93 26.94 6.14
CA ARG A 349 -6.27 26.99 6.78
C ARG A 349 -6.60 25.76 7.64
N ILE A 350 -5.90 24.67 7.44
CA ILE A 350 -6.15 23.41 8.18
C ILE A 350 -5.03 23.25 9.21
N ALA A 351 -5.40 23.24 10.47
CA ALA A 351 -4.46 23.00 11.56
C ALA A 351 -3.98 21.55 11.57
N ILE A 352 -2.76 21.30 12.03
CA ILE A 352 -2.28 19.96 12.36
C ILE A 352 -2.50 19.76 13.87
N ALA A 353 -3.15 18.70 14.27
CA ALA A 353 -3.43 18.40 15.66
C ALA A 353 -2.12 18.28 16.48
N PRO A 354 -2.01 18.91 17.68
CA PRO A 354 -0.86 18.77 18.56
C PRO A 354 -0.91 17.47 19.36
N THR A 355 -1.13 16.34 18.68
CA THR A 355 -1.33 15.01 19.22
C THR A 355 -0.37 14.01 18.59
N PRO A 356 -0.21 12.80 19.13
CA PRO A 356 0.51 11.74 18.42
C PRO A 356 -0.02 11.47 17.01
N GLY A 357 -1.34 11.63 16.78
CA GLY A 357 -1.97 11.51 15.46
C GLY A 357 -1.51 12.60 14.48
N GLY A 358 -1.42 13.84 14.91
CA GLY A 358 -0.84 14.95 14.12
C GLY A 358 0.66 14.77 13.90
N GLY A 359 1.38 14.25 14.89
CA GLY A 359 2.82 13.97 14.81
C GLY A 359 3.21 12.94 13.75
N VAL A 360 2.28 12.11 13.28
CA VAL A 360 2.53 11.13 12.19
C VAL A 360 2.98 11.82 10.90
N LEU A 361 2.58 13.07 10.67
CA LEU A 361 2.99 13.86 9.50
C LEU A 361 4.42 14.41 9.59
N GLY A 362 5.12 14.17 10.71
CA GLY A 362 6.52 14.55 10.86
C GLY A 362 6.71 16.02 11.28
N ALA A 363 6.16 16.42 12.40
CA ALA A 363 6.40 17.74 13.05
C ALA A 363 6.40 18.92 12.06
N SER A 364 5.40 19.01 11.19
CA SER A 364 5.25 20.08 10.17
C SER A 364 6.26 20.05 9.02
N THR A 365 6.98 18.94 8.83
CA THR A 365 7.91 18.79 7.69
C THR A 365 7.22 18.39 6.38
N TYR A 366 6.01 17.86 6.48
CA TYR A 366 5.20 17.48 5.34
C TYR A 366 3.81 18.12 5.43
N THR A 367 3.23 18.43 4.28
CA THR A 367 1.79 18.62 4.13
C THR A 367 1.12 17.30 3.72
N PHE A 368 -0.19 17.32 3.51
CA PHE A 368 -0.91 16.13 3.10
C PHE A 368 -1.75 16.39 1.84
N GLY A 369 -1.65 15.46 0.92
CA GLY A 369 -2.46 15.41 -0.28
C GLY A 369 -3.72 14.56 -0.11
N LEU A 370 -4.12 13.85 -1.16
CA LEU A 370 -5.23 12.88 -1.11
C LEU A 370 -4.64 11.46 -0.99
N GLY A 371 -4.28 11.08 0.24
CA GLY A 371 -3.72 9.76 0.59
C GLY A 371 -2.20 9.69 0.71
N PHE A 372 -1.47 10.81 0.60
CA PHE A 372 -0.01 10.89 0.67
C PHE A 372 0.45 12.05 1.53
N ALA A 373 1.54 11.85 2.29
CA ALA A 373 2.34 12.96 2.78
C ALA A 373 3.14 13.54 1.61
N VAL A 374 3.17 14.86 1.48
CA VAL A 374 3.80 15.60 0.38
C VAL A 374 4.81 16.59 0.95
N ARG A 375 6.02 16.65 0.39
CA ARG A 375 7.03 17.61 0.79
C ARG A 375 6.70 18.98 0.19
N PRO A 376 6.46 20.02 1.01
CA PRO A 376 6.07 21.33 0.47
C PRO A 376 7.26 22.16 -0.08
N SER A 377 8.47 21.93 0.43
CA SER A 377 9.67 22.67 0.01
C SER A 377 10.95 21.88 0.25
N ASP A 378 12.01 22.23 -0.46
CA ASP A 378 13.35 21.69 -0.22
C ASP A 378 13.86 22.06 1.17
N GLY A 379 14.69 21.21 1.79
CA GLY A 379 15.34 21.47 3.08
C GLY A 379 14.46 21.40 4.33
N ILE A 380 13.13 21.24 4.19
CA ILE A 380 12.23 21.24 5.35
C ILE A 380 12.28 19.97 6.18
N ALA A 381 12.60 18.83 5.57
CA ALA A 381 12.66 17.53 6.25
C ALA A 381 14.11 17.11 6.53
N PRO A 382 14.36 16.36 7.64
CA PRO A 382 15.71 15.93 8.03
C PRO A 382 16.27 14.79 7.16
N VAL A 383 15.66 14.52 6.03
CA VAL A 383 16.06 13.48 5.06
C VAL A 383 16.13 14.05 3.65
N PRO A 384 17.01 13.53 2.78
CA PRO A 384 17.09 13.95 1.39
C PRO A 384 15.76 13.83 0.65
N GLY A 385 15.58 14.64 -0.40
CA GLY A 385 14.41 14.67 -1.26
C GLY A 385 14.13 16.06 -1.78
N THR A 386 13.20 16.18 -2.72
CA THR A 386 12.85 17.44 -3.37
C THR A 386 11.41 17.85 -3.10
N ALA A 387 11.11 19.14 -3.23
CA ALA A 387 9.74 19.64 -3.15
C ALA A 387 8.84 18.88 -4.14
N GLY A 388 7.70 18.42 -3.66
CA GLY A 388 6.76 17.58 -4.41
C GLY A 388 7.01 16.07 -4.27
N ASP A 389 8.06 15.62 -3.57
CA ASP A 389 8.15 14.19 -3.21
C ASP A 389 6.97 13.80 -2.32
N PHE A 390 6.47 12.60 -2.53
CA PHE A 390 5.35 12.07 -1.75
C PHE A 390 5.61 10.64 -1.30
N ASN A 391 5.02 10.30 -0.17
CA ASN A 391 5.36 9.06 0.52
C ASN A 391 4.26 8.62 1.49
N TRP A 392 4.36 7.38 1.95
CA TRP A 392 3.68 6.88 3.13
C TRP A 392 4.41 5.65 3.68
N GLY A 393 4.00 5.19 4.87
CA GLY A 393 4.60 4.02 5.50
C GLY A 393 3.59 3.15 6.25
N GLY A 394 3.95 1.90 6.50
CA GLY A 394 3.16 0.93 7.25
C GLY A 394 3.64 0.77 8.69
N TYR A 395 2.79 0.36 9.60
CA TYR A 395 3.13 0.16 11.03
C TYR A 395 4.32 -0.77 11.23
N ALA A 396 4.39 -1.86 10.48
CA ALA A 396 5.47 -2.84 10.58
C ALA A 396 6.81 -2.39 9.94
N GLY A 397 7.00 -1.09 9.67
CA GLY A 397 8.28 -0.57 9.19
C GLY A 397 8.35 -0.35 7.68
N THR A 398 7.43 -0.88 6.90
CA THR A 398 7.39 -0.69 5.45
C THR A 398 7.32 0.79 5.07
N ARG A 399 7.92 1.16 3.94
CA ARG A 399 7.96 2.53 3.41
C ARG A 399 8.04 2.54 1.91
N PHE A 400 7.41 3.53 1.28
CA PHE A 400 7.71 3.93 -0.09
C PHE A 400 7.80 5.45 -0.19
N TRP A 401 8.48 5.91 -1.20
CA TRP A 401 8.38 7.28 -1.67
C TRP A 401 8.57 7.36 -3.18
N VAL A 402 8.04 8.42 -3.75
CA VAL A 402 8.23 8.84 -5.13
C VAL A 402 8.76 10.26 -5.10
N ASP A 403 9.87 10.50 -5.77
CA ASP A 403 10.41 11.84 -6.02
C ASP A 403 10.31 12.11 -7.52
N PRO A 404 9.30 12.88 -7.96
CA PRO A 404 9.08 13.13 -9.39
C PRO A 404 10.22 13.94 -10.05
N LYS A 405 10.89 14.83 -9.28
CA LYS A 405 11.98 15.66 -9.79
C LYS A 405 13.24 14.83 -10.06
N GLU A 406 13.56 13.91 -9.17
CA GLU A 406 14.65 12.95 -9.33
C GLU A 406 14.25 11.73 -10.18
N GLN A 407 12.99 11.60 -10.55
CA GLN A 407 12.43 10.40 -11.22
C GLN A 407 12.75 9.11 -10.45
N LEU A 408 12.71 9.21 -9.11
CA LEU A 408 13.17 8.19 -8.19
C LEU A 408 12.00 7.56 -7.44
N VAL A 409 12.04 6.25 -7.32
CA VAL A 409 11.11 5.46 -6.51
C VAL A 409 11.91 4.56 -5.57
N GLY A 410 11.62 4.60 -4.29
CA GLY A 410 12.15 3.68 -3.30
C GLY A 410 11.05 2.89 -2.61
N VAL A 411 11.26 1.59 -2.44
CA VAL A 411 10.37 0.69 -1.69
C VAL A 411 11.19 -0.11 -0.69
N PHE A 412 10.83 -0.02 0.57
CA PHE A 412 11.42 -0.73 1.69
C PHE A 412 10.37 -1.62 2.36
N MET A 413 10.59 -2.92 2.34
CA MET A 413 9.71 -3.89 2.98
C MET A 413 10.44 -4.60 4.12
N VAL A 414 9.83 -4.58 5.29
CA VAL A 414 10.32 -5.17 6.53
C VAL A 414 9.14 -5.49 7.45
N GLN A 415 9.31 -6.40 8.37
CA GLN A 415 8.37 -6.61 9.48
C GLN A 415 9.08 -6.29 10.80
N SER A 416 9.13 -4.98 11.13
CA SER A 416 9.75 -4.43 12.32
C SER A 416 8.90 -3.29 12.86
N ALA A 417 7.91 -3.64 13.67
CA ALA A 417 6.92 -2.69 14.21
C ALA A 417 7.44 -1.89 15.44
N GLY A 418 8.72 -2.00 15.76
CA GLY A 418 9.32 -1.46 16.97
C GLY A 418 9.88 -0.03 16.88
N ALA A 419 10.68 0.32 17.87
CA ALA A 419 11.25 1.66 18.06
C ALA A 419 12.18 2.11 16.92
N LEU A 420 12.89 1.16 16.27
CA LEU A 420 13.82 1.45 15.16
C LEU A 420 13.11 1.69 13.83
N ARG A 421 11.80 1.60 13.76
CA ARG A 421 11.01 1.74 12.52
C ARG A 421 11.29 3.02 11.75
N ALA A 422 11.32 4.17 12.44
CA ALA A 422 11.60 5.47 11.81
C ALA A 422 13.06 5.54 11.33
N TYR A 423 13.99 5.14 12.18
CA TYR A 423 15.42 5.12 11.87
C TYR A 423 15.72 4.33 10.59
N HIS A 424 15.24 3.10 10.45
CA HIS A 424 15.49 2.27 9.26
C HIS A 424 14.92 2.87 7.97
N ARG A 425 13.76 3.53 8.05
CA ARG A 425 13.16 4.23 6.90
C ARG A 425 13.99 5.40 6.43
N GLU A 426 14.47 6.20 7.36
CA GLU A 426 15.32 7.37 7.10
C GLU A 426 16.69 6.93 6.58
N LEU A 427 17.29 5.92 7.21
CA LEU A 427 18.56 5.33 6.79
C LEU A 427 18.49 4.80 5.35
N PHE A 428 17.43 4.05 5.01
CA PHE A 428 17.23 3.57 3.65
C PHE A 428 17.16 4.72 2.66
N ARG A 429 16.35 5.74 2.96
CA ARG A 429 16.19 6.91 2.10
C ARG A 429 17.51 7.65 1.92
N GLN A 430 18.24 7.93 3.00
CA GLN A 430 19.53 8.60 2.98
C GLN A 430 20.55 7.84 2.11
N LEU A 431 20.62 6.53 2.27
CA LEU A 431 21.55 5.68 1.51
C LEU A 431 21.16 5.55 0.03
N VAL A 432 19.91 5.73 -0.34
CA VAL A 432 19.49 5.78 -1.75
C VAL A 432 19.92 7.10 -2.39
N TYR A 433 19.63 8.24 -1.76
CA TYR A 433 19.95 9.53 -2.35
C TYR A 433 21.45 9.81 -2.47
N GLN A 434 22.29 9.28 -1.56
CA GLN A 434 23.76 9.45 -1.67
C GLN A 434 24.34 8.73 -2.90
N ALA A 435 23.57 7.85 -3.54
CA ALA A 435 23.99 7.16 -4.74
C ALA A 435 23.69 7.91 -6.04
N ILE A 436 22.95 9.02 -6.01
CA ILE A 436 22.73 9.91 -7.16
C ILE A 436 24.03 10.66 -7.45
N VAL A 437 24.46 10.70 -8.73
CA VAL A 437 25.76 11.27 -9.15
C VAL A 437 25.69 12.16 -10.40
N ASP A 438 24.50 12.35 -10.99
CA ASP A 438 24.25 13.29 -12.10
C ASP A 438 23.65 14.60 -11.62
#